data_9968f5b8ea99a0ec6f0f49cff20efac7
#
_entry.id   9968f5b8ea99a0ec6f0f49cff20efac7
#
_cell.length_a   1.000
_cell.length_b   1.000
_cell.length_c   1.000
_cell.angle_alpha   90.00
_cell.angle_beta   90.00
_cell.angle_gamma   90.00
#
_symmetry.space_group_name_H-M   'P 1'
#
loop_
_entity.id
_entity.type
_entity.pdbx_description
1 polymer ?
#
loop_
_entity_poly.entity_id
_entity_poly.type
_entity_poly.pdbx_seq_one_letter_code
_entity_poly.pdbx_strand_id
1 'polypeptide(L)'
;MKSLLGLVIIALTFSTFVRAQGGHEYSPLVEKTVNYKNWSLVNLKTDKPEDLRSIMAGKKLVMVVYFAPWCGNWHNEAPIAAKLYEKYKDQGFQVIGVSEYGSRADVRTFFGEAGPPYPVVTESESRDDKQKTPHYGYRQLTGDTRNWGSPWNIFLEPAKTNQTGDVLTEKAWVVNGELIEDEVDKFISSHLASASAGVITPCKN
;
A
#
# COMPACT_ATOMS: atom_id res chain seq x y z
N MET A 1 -33.64 -17.82 55.45
CA MET A 1 -33.42 -18.39 54.13
C MET A 1 -33.46 -17.22 53.14
N LYS A 2 -32.29 -16.76 52.64
CA LYS A 2 -32.15 -15.68 51.66
C LYS A 2 -31.53 -16.27 50.40
N SER A 3 -32.36 -16.36 49.34
CA SER A 3 -31.96 -16.86 48.02
C SER A 3 -31.23 -15.75 47.26
N LEU A 4 -29.96 -15.94 46.93
CA LEU A 4 -29.19 -15.07 46.01
C LEU A 4 -29.41 -15.60 44.57
N LEU A 5 -30.10 -14.82 43.76
CA LEU A 5 -30.24 -15.05 42.33
C LEU A 5 -28.99 -14.45 41.64
N GLY A 6 -28.07 -15.31 41.18
CA GLY A 6 -26.92 -14.88 40.40
C GLY A 6 -27.30 -14.60 38.96
N LEU A 7 -27.09 -13.35 38.53
CA LEU A 7 -27.29 -12.91 37.14
C LEU A 7 -26.05 -13.28 36.31
N VAL A 8 -26.16 -14.27 35.43
CA VAL A 8 -25.10 -14.62 34.48
C VAL A 8 -25.26 -13.76 33.24
N ILE A 9 -24.34 -12.80 33.06
CA ILE A 9 -24.27 -11.97 31.83
C ILE A 9 -23.45 -12.77 30.82
N ILE A 10 -24.12 -13.32 29.80
CA ILE A 10 -23.48 -13.92 28.64
C ILE A 10 -23.08 -12.78 27.68
N ALA A 11 -21.78 -12.45 27.63
CA ALA A 11 -21.25 -11.54 26.63
C ALA A 11 -21.19 -12.26 25.28
N LEU A 12 -22.11 -11.97 24.37
CA LEU A 12 -22.07 -12.40 22.99
C LEU A 12 -20.97 -11.59 22.25
N THR A 13 -19.81 -12.20 22.07
CA THR A 13 -18.81 -11.68 21.16
C THR A 13 -19.28 -11.89 19.73
N PHE A 14 -19.71 -10.82 19.07
CA PHE A 14 -19.96 -10.81 17.63
C PHE A 14 -18.62 -10.89 16.90
N SER A 15 -18.19 -12.10 16.55
CA SER A 15 -17.15 -12.30 15.56
C SER A 15 -17.71 -11.96 14.20
N THR A 16 -17.37 -10.80 13.65
CA THR A 16 -17.69 -10.45 12.27
C THR A 16 -16.88 -11.32 11.35
N PHE A 17 -17.47 -12.40 10.86
CA PHE A 17 -16.92 -13.17 9.74
C PHE A 17 -17.02 -12.30 8.50
N VAL A 18 -15.87 -11.74 8.07
CA VAL A 18 -15.72 -11.19 6.73
C VAL A 18 -15.80 -12.37 5.75
N ARG A 19 -16.95 -12.53 5.10
CA ARG A 19 -17.10 -13.51 4.02
C ARG A 19 -16.24 -13.04 2.85
N ALA A 20 -15.30 -13.88 2.42
CA ALA A 20 -14.67 -13.77 1.12
C ALA A 20 -15.76 -13.83 0.04
N GLN A 21 -16.10 -12.71 -0.55
CA GLN A 21 -17.00 -12.66 -1.71
C GLN A 21 -16.17 -12.96 -2.95
N GLY A 22 -16.39 -14.15 -3.55
CA GLY A 22 -16.05 -14.39 -4.93
C GLY A 22 -14.58 -14.20 -5.34
N GLY A 23 -13.62 -14.83 -4.63
CA GLY A 23 -12.21 -14.82 -5.07
C GLY A 23 -11.43 -13.52 -4.81
N HIS A 24 -12.04 -12.50 -4.22
CA HIS A 24 -11.41 -11.24 -3.83
C HIS A 24 -10.91 -11.27 -2.38
N GLU A 25 -9.75 -10.65 -2.13
CA GLU A 25 -9.17 -10.47 -0.79
C GLU A 25 -9.16 -8.99 -0.37
N TYR A 26 -10.33 -8.34 -0.39
CA TYR A 26 -10.47 -6.96 0.06
C TYR A 26 -10.07 -6.82 1.53
N SER A 27 -9.36 -5.74 1.85
CA SER A 27 -8.97 -5.42 3.22
C SER A 27 -9.16 -3.93 3.51
N PRO A 28 -9.55 -3.55 4.74
CA PRO A 28 -9.70 -2.15 5.10
C PRO A 28 -8.35 -1.43 5.18
N LEU A 29 -8.39 -0.11 4.98
CA LEU A 29 -7.25 0.78 5.17
C LEU A 29 -7.08 1.08 6.67
N VAL A 30 -5.97 0.63 7.27
CA VAL A 30 -5.72 0.74 8.72
C VAL A 30 -4.32 1.27 8.99
N GLU A 31 -4.17 2.19 9.95
CA GLU A 31 -2.84 2.61 10.41
C GLU A 31 -2.17 1.47 11.18
N LYS A 32 -0.94 1.14 10.81
CA LYS A 32 -0.13 0.05 11.37
C LYS A 32 1.29 0.52 11.70
N THR A 33 1.89 -0.07 12.73
CA THR A 33 3.34 0.00 12.91
C THR A 33 4.00 -0.91 11.88
N VAL A 34 4.88 -0.35 11.06
CA VAL A 34 5.50 -1.04 9.93
C VAL A 34 7.02 -0.86 9.89
N ASN A 35 7.54 0.21 10.50
CA ASN A 35 8.97 0.58 10.43
C ASN A 35 9.47 0.57 8.97
N TYR A 36 8.72 1.24 8.10
CA TYR A 36 8.95 1.19 6.65
C TYR A 36 10.26 1.90 6.29
N LYS A 37 11.07 1.24 5.47
CA LYS A 37 12.41 1.69 5.13
C LYS A 37 12.48 2.33 3.75
N ASN A 38 13.47 3.21 3.58
CA ASN A 38 13.88 3.61 2.25
C ASN A 38 14.52 2.43 1.51
N TRP A 39 14.39 2.42 0.21
CA TRP A 39 14.99 1.42 -0.67
C TRP A 39 15.49 2.05 -1.98
N SER A 40 16.41 1.36 -2.62
CA SER A 40 16.83 1.65 -3.99
C SER A 40 16.65 0.36 -4.79
N LEU A 41 15.71 0.36 -5.72
CA LEU A 41 15.31 -0.80 -6.50
C LEU A 41 15.41 -0.51 -7.99
N VAL A 42 15.57 -1.56 -8.82
CA VAL A 42 15.72 -1.42 -10.27
C VAL A 42 14.37 -1.06 -10.89
N ASN A 43 14.33 0.09 -11.57
CA ASN A 43 13.17 0.53 -12.32
C ASN A 43 12.96 -0.32 -13.57
N LEU A 44 11.74 -0.80 -13.80
CA LEU A 44 11.36 -1.68 -14.91
C LEU A 44 11.59 -1.06 -16.30
N LYS A 45 11.42 0.26 -16.42
CA LYS A 45 11.52 1.00 -17.68
C LYS A 45 12.95 1.38 -18.05
N THR A 46 13.75 1.79 -17.06
CA THR A 46 15.10 2.32 -17.27
C THR A 46 16.20 1.31 -17.03
N ASP A 47 15.88 0.19 -16.39
CA ASP A 47 16.83 -0.83 -15.89
C ASP A 47 17.93 -0.24 -14.96
N LYS A 48 17.62 0.90 -14.30
CA LYS A 48 18.54 1.59 -13.38
C LYS A 48 17.96 1.61 -11.97
N PRO A 49 18.81 1.64 -10.93
CA PRO A 49 18.37 1.86 -9.56
C PRO A 49 17.62 3.18 -9.42
N GLU A 50 16.53 3.16 -8.67
CA GLU A 50 15.71 4.31 -8.34
C GLU A 50 15.42 4.31 -6.84
N ASP A 51 15.61 5.46 -6.20
CA ASP A 51 15.48 5.63 -4.75
C ASP A 51 14.09 6.12 -4.40
N LEU A 52 13.45 5.54 -3.36
CA LEU A 52 12.08 5.85 -2.98
C LEU A 52 11.93 7.32 -2.56
N ARG A 53 12.86 7.89 -1.77
CA ARG A 53 12.79 9.30 -1.40
C ARG A 53 12.81 10.20 -2.63
N SER A 54 13.60 9.83 -3.64
CA SER A 54 13.66 10.58 -4.90
C SER A 54 12.33 10.55 -5.64
N ILE A 55 11.66 9.42 -5.70
CA ILE A 55 10.32 9.30 -6.33
C ILE A 55 9.27 10.10 -5.53
N MET A 56 9.38 10.09 -4.20
CA MET A 56 8.44 10.79 -3.31
C MET A 56 8.62 12.31 -3.31
N ALA A 57 9.76 12.82 -3.82
CA ALA A 57 10.07 14.26 -3.77
C ALA A 57 8.98 15.10 -4.44
N GLY A 58 8.49 16.11 -3.72
CA GLY A 58 7.43 17.01 -4.20
C GLY A 58 6.02 16.42 -4.24
N LYS A 59 5.83 15.17 -3.80
CA LYS A 59 4.51 14.55 -3.67
C LYS A 59 3.90 14.85 -2.30
N LYS A 60 2.56 14.83 -2.23
CA LYS A 60 1.81 15.02 -0.99
C LYS A 60 1.43 13.69 -0.35
N LEU A 61 1.08 12.70 -1.18
CA LEU A 61 0.71 11.36 -0.77
C LEU A 61 1.27 10.36 -1.79
N VAL A 62 1.83 9.26 -1.30
CA VAL A 62 2.40 8.20 -2.14
C VAL A 62 1.79 6.86 -1.73
N MET A 63 1.24 6.12 -2.67
CA MET A 63 0.86 4.73 -2.51
C MET A 63 1.95 3.85 -3.09
N VAL A 64 2.52 2.96 -2.29
CA VAL A 64 3.40 1.89 -2.75
C VAL A 64 2.62 0.59 -2.73
N VAL A 65 2.45 -0.05 -3.89
CA VAL A 65 1.78 -1.34 -4.02
C VAL A 65 2.78 -2.43 -4.33
N TYR A 66 2.86 -3.43 -3.47
CA TYR A 66 3.64 -4.66 -3.69
C TYR A 66 2.75 -5.69 -4.38
N PHE A 67 3.22 -6.21 -5.50
CA PHE A 67 2.43 -7.11 -6.33
C PHE A 67 3.26 -8.21 -7.00
N ALA A 68 2.62 -9.35 -7.25
CA ALA A 68 3.17 -10.41 -8.10
C ALA A 68 2.43 -10.41 -9.46
N PRO A 69 3.14 -10.41 -10.62
CA PRO A 69 2.51 -10.27 -11.93
C PRO A 69 1.55 -11.42 -12.27
N TRP A 70 1.70 -12.57 -11.64
CA TRP A 70 0.86 -13.76 -11.82
C TRP A 70 -0.31 -13.84 -10.81
N CYS A 71 -0.45 -12.89 -9.87
CA CYS A 71 -1.47 -12.93 -8.83
C CYS A 71 -2.83 -12.43 -9.34
N GLY A 72 -3.88 -13.27 -9.22
CA GLY A 72 -5.23 -12.91 -9.65
C GLY A 72 -5.79 -11.68 -8.94
N ASN A 73 -5.56 -11.54 -7.63
CA ASN A 73 -5.99 -10.38 -6.86
C ASN A 73 -5.30 -9.09 -7.32
N TRP A 74 -4.03 -9.17 -7.77
CA TRP A 74 -3.37 -8.04 -8.41
C TRP A 74 -4.01 -7.67 -9.76
N HIS A 75 -4.39 -8.66 -10.56
CA HIS A 75 -5.10 -8.41 -11.82
C HIS A 75 -6.42 -7.65 -11.59
N ASN A 76 -7.09 -7.90 -10.47
CA ASN A 76 -8.30 -7.17 -10.07
C ASN A 76 -7.99 -5.74 -9.62
N GLU A 77 -6.89 -5.53 -8.85
CA GLU A 77 -6.56 -4.23 -8.27
C GLU A 77 -5.84 -3.28 -9.25
N ALA A 78 -5.04 -3.81 -10.17
CA ALA A 78 -4.23 -2.99 -11.08
C ALA A 78 -5.02 -1.89 -11.82
N PRO A 79 -6.24 -2.15 -12.34
CA PRO A 79 -7.08 -1.10 -12.93
C PRO A 79 -7.50 -0.03 -11.94
N ILE A 80 -7.75 -0.39 -10.67
CA ILE A 80 -8.12 0.54 -9.60
C ILE A 80 -6.94 1.45 -9.29
N ALA A 81 -5.74 0.88 -9.11
CA ALA A 81 -4.51 1.64 -8.86
C ALA A 81 -4.21 2.62 -10.00
N ALA A 82 -4.36 2.20 -11.26
CA ALA A 82 -4.20 3.05 -12.44
C ALA A 82 -5.24 4.20 -12.46
N LYS A 83 -6.50 3.90 -12.19
CA LYS A 83 -7.59 4.89 -12.12
C LYS A 83 -7.36 5.94 -11.04
N LEU A 84 -6.96 5.53 -9.83
CA LEU A 84 -6.64 6.43 -8.72
C LEU A 84 -5.44 7.32 -9.07
N TYR A 85 -4.39 6.75 -9.68
CA TYR A 85 -3.24 7.51 -10.15
C TYR A 85 -3.65 8.60 -11.14
N GLU A 86 -4.35 8.24 -12.21
CA GLU A 86 -4.81 9.18 -13.24
C GLU A 86 -5.68 10.29 -12.65
N LYS A 87 -6.56 9.96 -11.70
CA LYS A 87 -7.46 10.92 -11.05
C LYS A 87 -6.72 11.97 -10.19
N TYR A 88 -5.61 11.58 -9.54
CA TYR A 88 -5.00 12.39 -8.50
C TYR A 88 -3.54 12.81 -8.74
N LYS A 89 -2.88 12.32 -9.81
CA LYS A 89 -1.44 12.59 -10.08
C LYS A 89 -1.09 14.06 -10.11
N ASP A 90 -1.96 14.90 -10.70
CA ASP A 90 -1.74 16.34 -10.84
C ASP A 90 -2.04 17.13 -9.53
N GLN A 91 -2.60 16.46 -8.53
CA GLN A 91 -2.86 17.02 -7.20
C GLN A 91 -1.77 16.68 -6.19
N GLY A 92 -0.73 15.92 -6.60
CA GLY A 92 0.40 15.51 -5.76
C GLY A 92 0.32 14.08 -5.24
N PHE A 93 -0.57 13.24 -5.79
CA PHE A 93 -0.60 11.81 -5.54
C PHE A 93 0.37 11.06 -6.45
N GLN A 94 1.04 10.05 -5.92
CA GLN A 94 1.92 9.16 -6.68
C GLN A 94 1.60 7.70 -6.34
N VAL A 95 1.55 6.85 -7.35
CA VAL A 95 1.56 5.38 -7.21
C VAL A 95 2.93 4.86 -7.62
N ILE A 96 3.45 3.90 -6.86
CA ILE A 96 4.70 3.17 -7.16
C ILE A 96 4.38 1.69 -7.06
N GLY A 97 4.60 0.92 -8.12
CA GLY A 97 4.52 -0.53 -8.08
C GLY A 97 5.87 -1.14 -7.66
N VAL A 98 5.84 -2.08 -6.72
CA VAL A 98 7.01 -2.92 -6.37
C VAL A 98 6.68 -4.35 -6.76
N SER A 99 7.36 -4.86 -7.79
CA SER A 99 7.15 -6.22 -8.26
C SER A 99 7.86 -7.23 -7.38
N GLU A 100 7.13 -8.29 -7.06
CA GLU A 100 7.54 -9.42 -6.24
C GLU A 100 7.37 -10.75 -6.97
N TYR A 101 8.27 -11.69 -6.72
CA TYR A 101 8.10 -13.12 -7.02
C TYR A 101 7.83 -13.45 -8.49
N GLY A 102 8.17 -12.57 -9.39
CA GLY A 102 8.07 -12.77 -10.84
C GLY A 102 9.16 -12.03 -11.59
N SER A 103 9.61 -12.60 -12.71
CA SER A 103 10.67 -11.98 -13.50
C SER A 103 10.26 -10.60 -14.05
N ARG A 104 11.22 -9.73 -14.33
CA ARG A 104 10.94 -8.45 -15.00
C ARG A 104 10.27 -8.65 -16.38
N ALA A 105 10.55 -9.78 -17.04
CA ALA A 105 9.87 -10.14 -18.28
C ALA A 105 8.38 -10.40 -18.06
N ASP A 106 8.01 -11.13 -17.00
CA ASP A 106 6.60 -11.36 -16.64
C ASP A 106 5.89 -10.04 -16.32
N VAL A 107 6.56 -9.12 -15.61
CA VAL A 107 6.01 -7.80 -15.30
C VAL A 107 5.80 -6.97 -16.57
N ARG A 108 6.76 -6.98 -17.50
CA ARG A 108 6.58 -6.31 -18.81
C ARG A 108 5.42 -6.92 -19.60
N THR A 109 5.29 -8.24 -19.59
CA THR A 109 4.17 -8.94 -20.22
C THR A 109 2.82 -8.55 -19.61
N PHE A 110 2.75 -8.43 -18.27
CA PHE A 110 1.54 -8.00 -17.56
C PHE A 110 1.07 -6.61 -18.00
N PHE A 111 1.98 -5.63 -18.09
CA PHE A 111 1.62 -4.27 -18.49
C PHE A 111 1.48 -4.06 -20.00
N GLY A 112 1.95 -5.01 -20.81
CA GLY A 112 1.93 -4.93 -22.28
C GLY A 112 2.80 -3.82 -22.85
N GLU A 113 2.59 -3.51 -24.13
CA GLU A 113 3.40 -2.54 -24.89
C GLU A 113 3.32 -1.11 -24.34
N ALA A 114 2.16 -0.70 -23.80
CA ALA A 114 1.98 0.62 -23.20
C ALA A 114 2.83 0.83 -21.94
N GLY A 115 3.21 -0.26 -21.28
CA GLY A 115 3.91 -0.24 -20.00
C GLY A 115 3.03 0.24 -18.85
N PRO A 116 3.59 0.30 -17.62
CA PRO A 116 2.86 0.76 -16.45
C PRO A 116 2.58 2.28 -16.51
N PRO A 117 1.41 2.76 -16.02
CA PRO A 117 1.07 4.18 -16.03
C PRO A 117 1.85 4.99 -14.99
N TYR A 118 2.51 4.34 -14.02
CA TYR A 118 3.30 4.91 -12.93
C TYR A 118 4.63 4.16 -12.81
N PRO A 119 5.63 4.66 -12.04
CA PRO A 119 6.89 3.96 -11.82
C PRO A 119 6.68 2.56 -11.25
N VAL A 120 7.36 1.58 -11.84
CA VAL A 120 7.42 0.20 -11.33
C VAL A 120 8.87 -0.20 -11.14
N VAL A 121 9.18 -0.73 -9.97
CA VAL A 121 10.48 -1.25 -9.59
C VAL A 121 10.39 -2.73 -9.20
N THR A 122 11.52 -3.43 -9.11
CA THR A 122 11.57 -4.86 -8.79
C THR A 122 12.34 -5.08 -7.49
N GLU A 123 11.69 -5.72 -6.50
CA GLU A 123 12.33 -6.15 -5.25
C GLU A 123 12.79 -7.59 -5.35
N SER A 124 11.97 -8.51 -5.91
CA SER A 124 12.36 -9.90 -6.12
C SER A 124 11.84 -10.47 -7.43
N GLU A 125 12.62 -11.34 -8.06
CA GLU A 125 12.28 -11.97 -9.34
C GLU A 125 11.92 -13.46 -9.22
N SER A 126 12.03 -14.05 -8.03
CA SER A 126 11.79 -15.48 -7.80
C SER A 126 10.82 -15.72 -6.66
N ARG A 127 9.97 -16.75 -6.82
CA ARG A 127 9.11 -17.27 -5.74
C ARG A 127 9.91 -17.87 -4.57
N ASP A 128 11.15 -18.28 -4.81
CA ASP A 128 12.06 -18.81 -3.78
C ASP A 128 12.54 -17.71 -2.80
N ASP A 129 12.34 -16.45 -3.14
CA ASP A 129 12.69 -15.30 -2.29
C ASP A 129 11.55 -14.88 -1.35
N LYS A 130 10.41 -15.56 -1.37
CA LYS A 130 9.19 -15.21 -0.64
C LYS A 130 9.40 -14.75 0.80
N GLN A 131 10.25 -15.42 1.56
CA GLN A 131 10.51 -15.11 2.97
C GLN A 131 11.78 -14.26 3.18
N LYS A 132 12.46 -13.86 2.13
CA LYS A 132 13.72 -13.13 2.18
C LYS A 132 13.56 -11.65 1.87
N THR A 133 12.39 -11.23 1.38
CA THR A 133 12.13 -9.85 0.97
C THR A 133 11.79 -8.96 2.16
N PRO A 134 12.13 -7.65 2.13
CA PRO A 134 11.61 -6.65 3.05
C PRO A 134 10.08 -6.65 3.10
N HIS A 135 9.40 -6.82 1.96
CA HIS A 135 7.96 -6.96 1.87
C HIS A 135 7.41 -8.04 2.82
N TYR A 136 8.01 -9.23 2.84
CA TYR A 136 7.60 -10.28 3.77
C TYR A 136 7.68 -9.83 5.23
N GLY A 137 8.76 -9.12 5.60
CA GLY A 137 8.92 -8.53 6.94
C GLY A 137 7.84 -7.53 7.29
N TYR A 138 7.47 -6.62 6.37
CA TYR A 138 6.39 -5.65 6.57
C TYR A 138 5.04 -6.33 6.77
N ARG A 139 4.76 -7.37 6.02
CA ARG A 139 3.54 -8.17 6.15
C ARG A 139 3.42 -8.83 7.52
N GLN A 140 4.52 -9.38 8.04
CA GLN A 140 4.54 -9.95 9.40
C GLN A 140 4.21 -8.88 10.46
N LEU A 141 4.79 -7.69 10.35
CA LEU A 141 4.53 -6.58 11.27
C LEU A 141 3.09 -6.09 11.21
N THR A 142 2.48 -6.10 10.03
CA THR A 142 1.11 -5.62 9.82
C THR A 142 0.03 -6.68 9.99
N GLY A 143 0.43 -7.94 10.25
CA GLY A 143 -0.48 -9.07 10.51
C GLY A 143 -1.12 -9.64 9.24
N ASP A 144 -0.47 -9.51 8.07
CA ASP A 144 -0.91 -10.18 6.84
C ASP A 144 -0.43 -11.64 6.82
N THR A 145 -1.37 -12.55 6.99
CA THR A 145 -1.13 -14.00 7.01
C THR A 145 -1.37 -14.70 5.67
N ARG A 146 -1.74 -13.96 4.62
CA ARG A 146 -1.97 -14.53 3.29
C ARG A 146 -0.69 -15.17 2.75
N ASN A 147 -0.86 -16.20 1.90
CA ASN A 147 0.29 -16.98 1.43
C ASN A 147 1.34 -16.11 0.72
N TRP A 148 0.94 -15.30 -0.26
CA TRP A 148 1.84 -14.45 -1.06
C TRP A 148 1.77 -12.96 -0.69
N GLY A 149 0.65 -12.50 -0.11
CA GLY A 149 0.43 -11.12 0.28
C GLY A 149 0.47 -10.14 -0.89
N SER A 150 -0.06 -10.55 -2.02
CA SER A 150 -0.18 -9.72 -3.22
C SER A 150 -1.67 -9.56 -3.56
N PRO A 151 -2.14 -8.31 -3.78
CA PRO A 151 -1.46 -7.05 -3.51
C PRO A 151 -1.31 -6.75 -2.01
N TRP A 152 -0.35 -5.87 -1.67
CA TRP A 152 -0.19 -5.25 -0.35
C TRP A 152 0.15 -3.78 -0.55
N ASN A 153 -0.60 -2.90 0.11
CA ASN A 153 -0.51 -1.47 -0.14
C ASN A 153 -0.08 -0.71 1.11
N ILE A 154 0.78 0.30 0.94
CA ILE A 154 1.16 1.24 1.98
C ILE A 154 1.07 2.67 1.46
N PHE A 155 0.52 3.57 2.28
CA PHE A 155 0.40 4.98 1.97
C PHE A 155 1.36 5.79 2.84
N LEU A 156 2.17 6.61 2.18
CA LEU A 156 3.20 7.44 2.79
C LEU A 156 2.86 8.91 2.57
N GLU A 157 3.01 9.71 3.63
CA GLU A 157 2.93 11.17 3.56
C GLU A 157 4.37 11.73 3.57
N PRO A 158 4.95 12.11 2.43
CA PRO A 158 6.37 12.52 2.36
C PRO A 158 6.78 13.60 3.35
N ALA A 159 5.88 14.55 3.64
CA ALA A 159 6.11 15.60 4.62
C ALA A 159 6.25 15.10 6.07
N LYS A 160 5.78 13.86 6.36
CA LYS A 160 5.85 13.23 7.68
C LYS A 160 6.94 12.16 7.77
N THR A 161 7.66 11.90 6.67
CA THR A 161 8.74 10.88 6.67
C THR A 161 10.07 11.46 7.15
N ASN A 162 10.91 10.59 7.74
CA ASN A 162 12.29 10.92 8.09
C ASN A 162 13.10 11.19 6.81
N GLN A 163 13.78 12.32 6.77
CA GLN A 163 14.57 12.73 5.61
C GLN A 163 15.94 12.04 5.56
N THR A 164 16.39 11.45 6.66
CA THR A 164 17.69 10.76 6.81
C THR A 164 17.50 9.40 7.49
N GLY A 165 18.52 8.55 7.40
CA GLY A 165 18.49 7.20 7.96
C GLY A 165 17.68 6.22 7.10
N ASP A 166 17.65 4.95 7.52
CA ASP A 166 17.00 3.88 6.74
C ASP A 166 15.47 3.88 6.93
N VAL A 167 14.98 4.16 8.14
CA VAL A 167 13.54 4.14 8.44
C VAL A 167 12.91 5.44 7.95
N LEU A 168 11.98 5.34 7.01
CA LEU A 168 11.18 6.47 6.53
C LEU A 168 10.10 6.86 7.53
N THR A 169 9.38 5.86 8.06
CA THR A 169 8.31 6.07 9.02
C THR A 169 8.09 4.83 9.87
N GLU A 170 7.74 5.03 11.15
CA GLU A 170 7.39 3.93 12.05
C GLU A 170 5.97 3.43 11.80
N LYS A 171 5.05 4.33 11.44
CA LYS A 171 3.64 4.02 11.19
C LYS A 171 3.23 4.51 9.81
N ALA A 172 2.31 3.77 9.19
CA ALA A 172 1.69 4.15 7.93
C ALA A 172 0.31 3.52 7.79
N TRP A 173 -0.48 4.03 6.86
CA TRP A 173 -1.74 3.42 6.46
C TRP A 173 -1.45 2.24 5.53
N VAL A 174 -2.06 1.09 5.82
CA VAL A 174 -1.79 -0.17 5.13
C VAL A 174 -3.09 -0.86 4.74
N VAL A 175 -3.10 -1.50 3.57
CA VAL A 175 -4.15 -2.44 3.14
C VAL A 175 -3.50 -3.80 2.93
N ASN A 176 -3.85 -4.78 3.76
CA ASN A 176 -3.36 -6.16 3.68
C ASN A 176 -4.19 -6.98 2.67
N GLY A 177 -4.35 -6.50 1.46
CA GLY A 177 -5.22 -7.09 0.45
C GLY A 177 -5.51 -6.15 -0.69
N GLU A 178 -6.58 -6.47 -1.43
CA GLU A 178 -7.13 -5.63 -2.47
C GLU A 178 -7.77 -4.37 -1.86
N LEU A 179 -7.66 -3.25 -2.58
CA LEU A 179 -8.23 -1.97 -2.19
C LEU A 179 -9.76 -2.03 -2.21
N ILE A 180 -10.40 -1.48 -1.17
CA ILE A 180 -11.80 -1.08 -1.21
C ILE A 180 -11.82 0.30 -1.87
N GLU A 181 -12.18 0.37 -3.15
CA GLU A 181 -11.99 1.56 -4.00
C GLU A 181 -12.58 2.83 -3.38
N ASP A 182 -13.83 2.80 -2.92
CA ASP A 182 -14.51 3.97 -2.34
C ASP A 182 -13.85 4.45 -1.04
N GLU A 183 -13.31 3.54 -0.23
CA GLU A 183 -12.61 3.87 1.02
C GLU A 183 -11.30 4.61 0.70
N VAL A 184 -10.51 4.04 -0.23
CA VAL A 184 -9.22 4.60 -0.61
C VAL A 184 -9.39 5.90 -1.39
N ASP A 185 -10.38 6.03 -2.25
CA ASP A 185 -10.69 7.26 -2.97
C ASP A 185 -11.00 8.42 -2.00
N LYS A 186 -11.82 8.18 -0.98
CA LYS A 186 -12.11 9.15 0.09
C LYS A 186 -10.87 9.50 0.90
N PHE A 187 -10.04 8.51 1.24
CA PHE A 187 -8.79 8.71 1.96
C PHE A 187 -7.84 9.61 1.18
N ILE A 188 -7.58 9.31 -0.10
CA ILE A 188 -6.70 10.11 -0.97
C ILE A 188 -7.22 11.54 -1.08
N SER A 189 -8.49 11.73 -1.42
CA SER A 189 -9.08 13.05 -1.61
C SER A 189 -8.97 13.93 -0.35
N SER A 190 -9.24 13.36 0.83
CA SER A 190 -9.16 14.08 2.10
C SER A 190 -7.72 14.50 2.45
N HIS A 191 -6.73 13.62 2.21
CA HIS A 191 -5.32 13.92 2.48
C HIS A 191 -4.76 14.99 1.54
N LEU A 192 -5.12 14.95 0.27
CA LEU A 192 -4.68 15.94 -0.71
C LEU A 192 -5.29 17.32 -0.44
N ALA A 193 -6.55 17.39 -0.01
CA ALA A 193 -7.21 18.63 0.38
C ALA A 193 -6.56 19.26 1.62
N SER A 194 -6.28 18.46 2.64
CA SER A 194 -5.64 18.91 3.89
C SER A 194 -4.22 19.44 3.65
N ALA A 195 -3.43 18.77 2.82
CA ALA A 195 -2.09 19.19 2.44
C ALA A 195 -2.08 20.51 1.64
N SER A 196 -3.17 20.85 0.96
CA SER A 196 -3.33 22.13 0.23
C SER A 196 -3.70 23.29 1.15
N ALA A 197 -4.44 23.04 2.23
CA ALA A 197 -4.86 24.05 3.20
C ALA A 197 -3.70 24.53 4.10
N GLY A 198 -2.65 23.74 4.27
CA GLY A 198 -1.46 24.09 5.08
C GLY A 198 -0.50 25.08 4.43
N VAL A 199 -0.69 25.48 3.16
CA VAL A 199 0.16 26.42 2.41
C VAL A 199 -0.51 27.79 2.27
N ILE A 200 -1.13 28.32 3.31
CA ILE A 200 -1.55 29.72 3.32
C ILE A 200 -0.32 30.54 3.74
N THR A 201 0.42 31.06 2.76
CA THR A 201 1.44 32.08 2.99
C THR A 201 0.75 33.33 3.54
N PRO A 202 1.14 33.90 4.71
CA PRO A 202 0.58 35.15 5.14
C PRO A 202 0.97 36.25 4.13
N CYS A 203 -0.02 36.96 3.61
CA CYS A 203 0.21 38.19 2.85
C CYS A 203 1.08 39.13 3.71
N LYS A 204 2.29 39.46 3.23
CA LYS A 204 3.07 40.55 3.79
C LYS A 204 2.38 41.86 3.40
N ASN A 205 1.84 42.54 4.42
CA ASN A 205 1.51 43.97 4.31
C ASN A 205 2.80 44.78 4.29
#